data_85fe489bc720ff4602ef39a76401d11c
#
_entry.id   85fe489bc720ff4602ef39a76401d11c
#
_cell.length_a   1.000
_cell.length_b   1.000
_cell.length_c   1.000
_cell.angle_alpha   90.00
_cell.angle_beta   90.00
_cell.angle_gamma   90.00
#
_symmetry.space_group_name_H-M   'P 1'
#
loop_
_entity.id
_entity.type
_entity.pdbx_description
1 polymer ?
#
loop_
_entity_poly.entity_id
_entity_poly.type
_entity_poly.pdbx_seq_one_letter_code
_entity_poly.pdbx_strand_id
1 'polypeptide(L)'
;MMFGKLFGKKKDAGSDEAAQKAALLDSAIEEARSTNPVAHLKIGAEELVQRLLDGMKTERGVHVESLLGVLGSLAGFCCIDSRLKQVAIKGLSSREIGIVDVETSDGNRYYLGDPINSLLAGSDLSLWALVAGIVNHLGSQDYPDFNGIAGHVASTLGGPEFGLPRVPDHHKLNDLPINYVRDIWPHVLPLLDNRVPVLQERITLFGFAVQNVIQMGKDVISPAVAGKLVMECAVPMSKLDPAKLWA
;
A
#
# COMPACT_ATOMS: atom_id res chain seq x y z
N MET A 1 8.22 18.21 5.67
CA MET A 1 7.51 18.32 6.96
C MET A 1 6.03 18.73 6.78
N MET A 2 5.26 18.05 5.90
CA MET A 2 3.85 18.41 5.65
C MET A 2 2.85 17.36 6.18
N PHE A 3 3.28 16.14 6.42
CA PHE A 3 2.41 15.00 6.77
C PHE A 3 2.08 14.84 8.25
N GLY A 4 2.81 15.46 9.17
CA GLY A 4 2.53 15.38 10.63
C GLY A 4 1.16 15.95 11.07
N LYS A 5 0.50 16.74 10.22
CA LYS A 5 -0.86 17.26 10.48
C LYS A 5 -1.99 16.32 10.02
N LEU A 6 -1.67 15.31 9.22
CA LEU A 6 -2.64 14.40 8.59
C LEU A 6 -3.37 13.51 9.58
N PHE A 7 -2.69 13.07 10.62
CA PHE A 7 -3.20 12.07 11.57
C PHE A 7 -3.21 12.56 13.01
N GLY A 8 -2.88 13.86 13.23
CA GLY A 8 -2.91 14.51 14.54
C GLY A 8 -4.33 14.60 15.07
N LYS A 9 -4.58 14.08 16.26
CA LYS A 9 -5.83 14.29 17.00
C LYS A 9 -6.09 15.79 17.14
N LYS A 10 -7.14 16.33 16.49
CA LYS A 10 -7.79 17.55 16.96
C LYS A 10 -8.35 17.25 18.36
N LYS A 11 -7.69 17.73 19.38
CA LYS A 11 -8.34 17.91 20.69
C LYS A 11 -9.18 19.17 20.54
N ASP A 12 -10.52 19.03 20.64
CA ASP A 12 -11.41 19.83 21.45
C ASP A 12 -12.87 19.65 21.03
N ALA A 13 -13.77 19.59 22.01
CA ALA A 13 -15.23 19.80 22.00
C ALA A 13 -16.12 18.86 21.15
N GLY A 14 -15.61 17.76 20.63
CA GLY A 14 -16.38 16.73 19.90
C GLY A 14 -16.01 15.32 20.32
N SER A 15 -15.33 15.12 21.45
CA SER A 15 -14.78 13.82 21.85
C SER A 15 -15.86 12.74 22.02
N ASP A 16 -17.00 13.08 22.58
CA ASP A 16 -18.08 12.12 22.84
C ASP A 16 -18.85 11.77 21.57
N GLU A 17 -19.11 12.75 20.70
CA GLU A 17 -19.77 12.54 19.42
C GLU A 17 -18.87 11.76 18.44
N ALA A 18 -17.58 12.08 18.42
CA ALA A 18 -16.58 11.34 17.63
C ALA A 18 -16.38 9.90 18.13
N ALA A 19 -16.37 9.69 19.46
CA ALA A 19 -16.31 8.37 20.07
C ALA A 19 -17.58 7.55 19.80
N GLN A 20 -18.75 8.18 19.87
CA GLN A 20 -20.03 7.54 19.58
C GLN A 20 -20.16 7.16 18.10
N LYS A 21 -19.70 8.03 17.19
CA LYS A 21 -19.65 7.76 15.76
C LYS A 21 -18.65 6.64 15.43
N ALA A 22 -17.49 6.59 16.10
CA ALA A 22 -16.53 5.50 15.95
C ALA A 22 -17.12 4.16 16.43
N ALA A 23 -17.80 4.13 17.58
CA ALA A 23 -18.45 2.93 18.12
C ALA A 23 -19.58 2.41 17.22
N LEU A 24 -20.40 3.32 16.66
CA LEU A 24 -21.43 2.96 15.68
C LEU A 24 -20.81 2.38 14.40
N LEU A 25 -19.72 2.95 13.93
CA LEU A 25 -19.00 2.44 12.76
C LEU A 25 -18.41 1.05 13.04
N ASP A 26 -17.81 0.85 14.22
CA ASP A 26 -17.25 -0.45 14.62
C ASP A 26 -18.34 -1.53 14.71
N SER A 27 -19.51 -1.20 15.26
CA SER A 27 -20.67 -2.11 15.29
C SER A 27 -21.19 -2.44 13.88
N ALA A 28 -21.29 -1.45 13.00
CA ALA A 28 -21.71 -1.65 11.62
C ALA A 28 -20.71 -2.49 10.81
N ILE A 29 -19.41 -2.34 11.09
CA ILE A 29 -18.35 -3.15 10.49
C ILE A 29 -18.48 -4.62 10.91
N GLU A 30 -18.73 -4.89 12.19
CA GLU A 30 -18.87 -6.26 12.70
C GLU A 30 -20.13 -6.95 12.14
N GLU A 31 -21.24 -6.23 12.05
CA GLU A 31 -22.45 -6.72 11.39
C GLU A 31 -22.22 -7.01 9.90
N ALA A 32 -21.54 -6.11 9.21
CA ALA A 32 -21.20 -6.28 7.79
C ALA A 32 -20.26 -7.46 7.55
N ARG A 33 -19.34 -7.78 8.47
CA ARG A 33 -18.46 -8.95 8.40
C ARG A 33 -19.24 -10.28 8.34
N SER A 34 -20.35 -10.37 9.03
CA SER A 34 -21.18 -11.58 9.07
C SER A 34 -21.83 -11.92 7.73
N THR A 35 -22.08 -10.89 6.91
CA THR A 35 -22.77 -11.00 5.61
C THR A 35 -21.80 -10.90 4.43
N ASN A 36 -20.69 -10.17 4.58
CA ASN A 36 -19.68 -9.97 3.55
C ASN A 36 -18.28 -9.93 4.19
N PRO A 37 -17.48 -11.00 4.01
CA PRO A 37 -16.16 -11.14 4.62
C PRO A 37 -15.17 -10.00 4.33
N VAL A 38 -15.36 -9.28 3.20
CA VAL A 38 -14.46 -8.17 2.80
C VAL A 38 -15.04 -6.78 3.06
N ALA A 39 -16.24 -6.68 3.67
CA ALA A 39 -16.89 -5.37 3.90
C ALA A 39 -16.03 -4.44 4.76
N HIS A 40 -15.46 -4.96 5.85
CA HIS A 40 -14.59 -4.20 6.74
C HIS A 40 -13.33 -3.66 6.04
N LEU A 41 -12.78 -4.42 5.06
CA LEU A 41 -11.63 -4.01 4.27
C LEU A 41 -11.99 -2.85 3.33
N LYS A 42 -13.18 -2.88 2.73
CA LYS A 42 -13.66 -1.79 1.87
C LYS A 42 -13.89 -0.50 2.66
N ILE A 43 -14.51 -0.60 3.84
CA ILE A 43 -14.71 0.56 4.73
C ILE A 43 -13.36 1.14 5.17
N GLY A 44 -12.42 0.28 5.59
CA GLY A 44 -11.07 0.71 5.94
C GLY A 44 -10.32 1.35 4.77
N ALA A 45 -10.52 0.83 3.55
CA ALA A 45 -9.95 1.40 2.34
C ALA A 45 -10.50 2.80 2.03
N GLU A 46 -11.81 3.00 2.17
CA GLU A 46 -12.44 4.32 2.01
C GLU A 46 -11.90 5.33 3.04
N GLU A 47 -11.79 4.91 4.30
CA GLU A 47 -11.23 5.75 5.37
C GLU A 47 -9.75 6.11 5.06
N LEU A 48 -8.95 5.16 4.60
CA LEU A 48 -7.56 5.41 4.22
C LEU A 48 -7.48 6.42 3.07
N VAL A 49 -8.26 6.20 2.00
CA VAL A 49 -8.29 7.10 0.83
C VAL A 49 -8.70 8.50 1.25
N GLN A 50 -9.75 8.65 2.06
CA GLN A 50 -10.20 9.97 2.50
C GLN A 50 -9.12 10.71 3.30
N ARG A 51 -8.43 10.02 4.22
CA ARG A 51 -7.34 10.61 4.99
C ARG A 51 -6.17 11.05 4.10
N LEU A 52 -5.81 10.24 3.09
CA LEU A 52 -4.77 10.60 2.13
C LEU A 52 -5.20 11.78 1.26
N LEU A 53 -6.43 11.82 0.78
CA LEU A 53 -6.97 12.95 0.02
C LEU A 53 -6.92 14.25 0.83
N ASP A 54 -7.35 14.22 2.09
CA ASP A 54 -7.35 15.39 2.95
C ASP A 54 -5.93 15.93 3.20
N GLY A 55 -4.97 15.03 3.32
CA GLY A 55 -3.60 15.42 3.61
C GLY A 55 -2.73 15.75 2.41
N MET A 56 -3.06 15.22 1.26
CA MET A 56 -2.32 15.50 0.02
C MET A 56 -2.94 16.64 -0.79
N LYS A 57 -4.07 17.19 -0.33
CA LYS A 57 -4.76 18.26 -1.03
C LYS A 57 -3.94 19.56 -1.03
N THR A 58 -3.76 20.11 -2.20
CA THR A 58 -3.16 21.43 -2.44
C THR A 58 -4.21 22.40 -3.01
N GLU A 59 -3.83 23.65 -3.27
CA GLU A 59 -4.69 24.61 -3.98
C GLU A 59 -5.10 24.13 -5.38
N ARG A 60 -4.29 23.26 -6.01
CA ARG A 60 -4.53 22.66 -7.33
C ARG A 60 -5.27 21.33 -7.26
N GLY A 61 -5.67 20.87 -6.09
CA GLY A 61 -6.26 19.55 -5.85
C GLY A 61 -5.21 18.52 -5.40
N VAL A 62 -5.52 17.24 -5.62
CA VAL A 62 -4.64 16.11 -5.32
C VAL A 62 -4.01 15.60 -6.61
N HIS A 63 -2.69 15.42 -6.61
CA HIS A 63 -1.96 14.82 -7.73
C HIS A 63 -2.21 13.31 -7.73
N VAL A 64 -2.97 12.81 -8.72
CA VAL A 64 -3.48 11.43 -8.73
C VAL A 64 -2.35 10.41 -8.82
N GLU A 65 -1.31 10.68 -9.60
CA GLU A 65 -0.14 9.81 -9.71
C GLU A 65 0.57 9.66 -8.37
N SER A 66 0.76 10.77 -7.64
CA SER A 66 1.39 10.72 -6.31
C SER A 66 0.53 9.98 -5.28
N LEU A 67 -0.80 10.10 -5.35
CA LEU A 67 -1.71 9.34 -4.49
C LEU A 67 -1.65 7.84 -4.79
N LEU A 68 -1.63 7.45 -6.08
CA LEU A 68 -1.43 6.06 -6.51
C LEU A 68 -0.04 5.54 -6.10
N GLY A 69 1.00 6.37 -6.25
CA GLY A 69 2.36 6.06 -5.81
C GLY A 69 2.46 5.83 -4.31
N VAL A 70 1.79 6.66 -3.49
CA VAL A 70 1.67 6.46 -2.04
C VAL A 70 1.01 5.13 -1.74
N LEU A 71 -0.17 4.85 -2.30
CA LEU A 71 -0.89 3.60 -2.05
C LEU A 71 -0.09 2.38 -2.48
N GLY A 72 0.54 2.41 -3.67
CA GLY A 72 1.41 1.33 -4.14
C GLY A 72 2.60 1.11 -3.20
N SER A 73 3.28 2.18 -2.80
CA SER A 73 4.44 2.12 -1.90
C SER A 73 4.08 1.54 -0.54
N LEU A 74 3.00 2.02 0.07
CA LEU A 74 2.51 1.51 1.36
C LEU A 74 2.02 0.06 1.26
N ALA A 75 1.34 -0.32 0.17
CA ALA A 75 0.91 -1.68 -0.09
C ALA A 75 2.10 -2.64 -0.19
N GLY A 76 3.13 -2.27 -0.94
CA GLY A 76 4.35 -3.05 -1.05
C GLY A 76 5.04 -3.24 0.30
N PHE A 77 5.25 -2.15 1.03
CA PHE A 77 5.84 -2.20 2.36
C PHE A 77 4.98 -3.01 3.35
N CYS A 78 3.67 -2.91 3.27
CA CYS A 78 2.75 -3.73 4.05
C CYS A 78 2.99 -5.24 3.88
N CYS A 79 3.34 -5.70 2.67
CA CYS A 79 3.61 -7.11 2.41
C CYS A 79 4.79 -7.62 3.24
N ILE A 80 5.92 -6.91 3.23
CA ILE A 80 7.11 -7.34 3.99
C ILE A 80 6.91 -7.15 5.49
N ASP A 81 6.36 -6.03 5.94
CA ASP A 81 6.07 -5.78 7.36
C ASP A 81 5.14 -6.86 7.95
N SER A 82 4.06 -7.19 7.24
CA SER A 82 3.11 -8.24 7.66
C SER A 82 3.77 -9.63 7.70
N ARG A 83 4.62 -9.97 6.73
CA ARG A 83 5.30 -11.26 6.72
C ARG A 83 6.32 -11.39 7.84
N LEU A 84 7.15 -10.39 8.07
CA LEU A 84 8.12 -10.42 9.15
C LEU A 84 7.45 -10.45 10.53
N LYS A 85 6.35 -9.72 10.72
CA LYS A 85 5.54 -9.80 11.95
C LYS A 85 4.93 -11.19 12.15
N GLN A 86 4.41 -11.84 11.10
CA GLN A 86 3.88 -13.21 11.19
C GLN A 86 4.96 -14.22 11.57
N VAL A 87 6.15 -14.09 11.00
CA VAL A 87 7.31 -14.92 11.32
C VAL A 87 7.68 -14.78 12.79
N ALA A 88 7.79 -13.54 13.28
CA ALA A 88 8.09 -13.24 14.66
C ALA A 88 7.04 -13.81 15.64
N ILE A 89 5.74 -13.64 15.34
CA ILE A 89 4.63 -14.17 16.15
C ILE A 89 4.70 -15.70 16.25
N LYS A 90 5.11 -16.39 15.18
CA LYS A 90 5.23 -17.85 15.13
C LYS A 90 6.55 -18.38 15.72
N GLY A 91 7.47 -17.50 16.11
CA GLY A 91 8.81 -17.88 16.59
C GLY A 91 9.69 -18.52 15.51
N LEU A 92 9.42 -18.26 14.23
CA LEU A 92 10.17 -18.77 13.08
C LEU A 92 11.21 -17.74 12.61
N SER A 93 12.17 -18.18 11.84
CA SER A 93 13.06 -17.31 11.07
C SER A 93 12.46 -17.02 9.68
N SER A 94 12.86 -15.92 9.06
CA SER A 94 12.44 -15.58 7.69
C SER A 94 12.81 -16.67 6.68
N ARG A 95 13.97 -17.31 6.86
CA ARG A 95 14.47 -18.38 5.98
C ARG A 95 13.63 -19.65 6.04
N GLU A 96 13.10 -20.00 7.19
CA GLU A 96 12.24 -21.19 7.36
C GLU A 96 10.94 -21.09 6.56
N ILE A 97 10.49 -19.88 6.25
CA ILE A 97 9.32 -19.64 5.40
C ILE A 97 9.67 -19.29 3.95
N GLY A 98 10.94 -19.38 3.55
CA GLY A 98 11.38 -19.09 2.19
C GLY A 98 11.59 -17.61 1.86
N ILE A 99 11.78 -16.76 2.88
CA ILE A 99 12.23 -15.37 2.70
C ILE A 99 13.74 -15.33 2.88
N VAL A 100 14.44 -14.85 1.85
CA VAL A 100 15.90 -14.69 1.82
C VAL A 100 16.24 -13.22 1.98
N ASP A 101 17.15 -12.91 2.89
CA ASP A 101 17.77 -11.60 3.02
C ASP A 101 18.99 -11.49 2.12
N VAL A 102 19.11 -10.37 1.42
CA VAL A 102 20.23 -9.99 0.56
C VAL A 102 20.81 -8.69 1.06
N GLU A 103 22.11 -8.69 1.38
CA GLU A 103 22.84 -7.48 1.74
C GLU A 103 23.64 -6.98 0.54
N THR A 104 23.48 -5.71 0.22
CA THR A 104 24.18 -5.04 -0.88
C THR A 104 25.45 -4.35 -0.37
N SER A 105 26.38 -4.02 -1.28
CA SER A 105 27.69 -3.45 -0.95
C SER A 105 27.62 -2.10 -0.21
N ASP A 106 26.49 -1.39 -0.31
CA ASP A 106 26.20 -0.15 0.42
C ASP A 106 25.66 -0.40 1.84
N GLY A 107 25.61 -1.67 2.29
CA GLY A 107 25.13 -2.07 3.60
C GLY A 107 23.60 -2.08 3.74
N ASN A 108 22.85 -1.87 2.67
CA ASN A 108 21.40 -2.03 2.69
C ASN A 108 21.02 -3.50 2.65
N ARG A 109 19.89 -3.83 3.30
CA ARG A 109 19.32 -5.18 3.30
C ARG A 109 17.97 -5.19 2.62
N TYR A 110 17.74 -6.23 1.82
CA TYR A 110 16.49 -6.46 1.10
C TYR A 110 16.00 -7.87 1.34
N TYR A 111 14.69 -8.06 1.28
CA TYR A 111 14.03 -9.36 1.46
C TYR A 111 13.39 -9.83 0.16
N LEU A 112 13.70 -11.05 -0.26
CA LEU A 112 13.18 -11.68 -1.46
C LEU A 112 12.50 -13.00 -1.11
N GLY A 113 11.56 -13.44 -1.93
CA GLY A 113 10.93 -14.76 -1.78
C GLY A 113 9.45 -14.78 -2.13
N ASP A 114 8.98 -15.97 -2.47
CA ASP A 114 7.58 -16.21 -2.85
C ASP A 114 6.56 -15.84 -1.76
N PRO A 115 6.84 -15.97 -0.46
CA PRO A 115 5.89 -15.56 0.57
C PRO A 115 5.55 -14.07 0.53
N ILE A 116 6.48 -13.21 0.08
CA ILE A 116 6.25 -11.78 -0.13
C ILE A 116 5.49 -11.57 -1.45
N ASN A 117 5.96 -12.22 -2.53
CA ASN A 117 5.40 -12.08 -3.86
C ASN A 117 3.94 -12.60 -3.92
N SER A 118 3.59 -13.62 -3.13
CA SER A 118 2.24 -14.16 -3.08
C SER A 118 1.19 -13.18 -2.56
N LEU A 119 1.57 -12.26 -1.67
CA LEU A 119 0.70 -11.16 -1.24
C LEU A 119 0.50 -10.13 -2.35
N LEU A 120 1.53 -9.92 -3.17
CA LEU A 120 1.46 -8.99 -4.31
C LEU A 120 0.66 -9.56 -5.49
N ALA A 121 0.81 -10.86 -5.81
CA ALA A 121 0.26 -11.44 -7.05
C ALA A 121 -0.15 -12.93 -6.95
N GLY A 122 -0.31 -13.50 -5.75
CA GLY A 122 -0.51 -14.96 -5.58
C GLY A 122 -1.95 -15.41 -5.32
N SER A 123 -2.94 -14.51 -5.28
CA SER A 123 -4.34 -14.84 -5.01
C SER A 123 -5.32 -13.85 -5.63
N ASP A 124 -6.61 -14.18 -5.66
CA ASP A 124 -7.68 -13.31 -6.18
C ASP A 124 -7.85 -12.01 -5.38
N LEU A 125 -7.40 -11.97 -4.14
CA LEU A 125 -7.40 -10.79 -3.27
C LEU A 125 -6.00 -10.17 -3.10
N SER A 126 -5.02 -10.57 -3.92
CA SER A 126 -3.71 -9.95 -4.00
C SER A 126 -3.80 -8.55 -4.60
N LEU A 127 -2.78 -7.73 -4.36
CA LEU A 127 -2.74 -6.36 -4.91
C LEU A 127 -2.88 -6.38 -6.45
N TRP A 128 -2.12 -7.24 -7.13
CA TRP A 128 -2.16 -7.34 -8.60
C TRP A 128 -3.54 -7.72 -9.12
N ALA A 129 -4.19 -8.71 -8.51
CA ALA A 129 -5.52 -9.17 -8.94
C ALA A 129 -6.57 -8.06 -8.80
N LEU A 130 -6.54 -7.29 -7.69
CA LEU A 130 -7.44 -6.16 -7.47
C LEU A 130 -7.16 -5.01 -8.44
N VAL A 131 -5.87 -4.72 -8.72
CA VAL A 131 -5.46 -3.73 -9.73
C VAL A 131 -5.90 -4.18 -11.13
N ALA A 132 -5.61 -5.41 -11.53
CA ALA A 132 -6.04 -5.94 -12.83
C ALA A 132 -7.57 -5.95 -12.96
N GLY A 133 -8.28 -6.25 -11.88
CA GLY A 133 -9.75 -6.24 -11.85
C GLY A 133 -10.34 -4.86 -12.17
N ILE A 134 -9.83 -3.79 -11.57
CA ILE A 134 -10.31 -2.43 -11.86
C ILE A 134 -9.87 -1.96 -13.25
N VAL A 135 -8.66 -2.29 -13.68
CA VAL A 135 -8.17 -1.98 -15.05
C VAL A 135 -9.09 -2.61 -16.09
N ASN A 136 -9.43 -3.89 -15.91
CA ASN A 136 -10.37 -4.59 -16.79
C ASN A 136 -11.79 -4.00 -16.73
N HIS A 137 -12.29 -3.70 -15.53
CA HIS A 137 -13.61 -3.08 -15.34
C HIS A 137 -13.75 -1.74 -16.09
N LEU A 138 -12.66 -0.99 -16.15
CA LEU A 138 -12.59 0.29 -16.89
C LEU A 138 -12.25 0.13 -18.38
N GLY A 139 -12.33 -1.09 -18.91
CA GLY A 139 -12.25 -1.39 -20.34
C GLY A 139 -10.83 -1.54 -20.90
N SER A 140 -9.78 -1.60 -20.07
CA SER A 140 -8.43 -1.88 -20.52
C SER A 140 -8.07 -3.37 -20.29
N GLN A 141 -7.31 -3.95 -21.24
CA GLN A 141 -6.71 -5.27 -21.14
C GLN A 141 -5.18 -5.21 -21.01
N ASP A 142 -4.62 -4.02 -20.86
CA ASP A 142 -3.20 -3.81 -20.63
C ASP A 142 -2.93 -3.84 -19.12
N TYR A 143 -2.58 -5.02 -18.63
CA TYR A 143 -2.32 -5.29 -17.21
C TYR A 143 -0.85 -5.06 -16.85
N PRO A 144 -0.52 -4.72 -15.58
CA PRO A 144 0.85 -4.64 -15.14
C PRO A 144 1.59 -6.00 -15.31
N ASP A 145 2.75 -5.98 -15.97
CA ASP A 145 3.63 -7.14 -16.07
C ASP A 145 4.38 -7.35 -14.75
N PHE A 146 3.79 -8.15 -13.86
CA PHE A 146 4.38 -8.44 -12.55
C PHE A 146 5.77 -9.05 -12.66
N ASN A 147 5.98 -9.99 -13.59
CA ASN A 147 7.24 -10.69 -13.73
C ASN A 147 8.34 -9.76 -14.25
N GLY A 148 8.03 -8.92 -15.23
CA GLY A 148 8.96 -7.92 -15.75
C GLY A 148 9.30 -6.85 -14.70
N ILE A 149 8.35 -6.45 -13.86
CA ILE A 149 8.60 -5.53 -12.74
C ILE A 149 9.49 -6.21 -11.68
N ALA A 150 9.16 -7.42 -11.27
CA ALA A 150 9.94 -8.17 -10.27
C ALA A 150 11.38 -8.46 -10.73
N GLY A 151 11.55 -8.81 -11.99
CA GLY A 151 12.87 -9.02 -12.60
C GLY A 151 13.71 -7.74 -12.60
N HIS A 152 13.11 -6.60 -12.97
CA HIS A 152 13.78 -5.30 -12.90
C HIS A 152 14.18 -4.93 -11.46
N VAL A 153 13.28 -5.09 -10.51
CA VAL A 153 13.55 -4.82 -9.08
C VAL A 153 14.70 -5.68 -8.58
N ALA A 154 14.74 -6.97 -8.93
CA ALA A 154 15.83 -7.85 -8.53
C ALA A 154 17.18 -7.43 -9.13
N SER A 155 17.19 -6.97 -10.38
CA SER A 155 18.41 -6.53 -11.08
C SER A 155 18.95 -5.17 -10.64
N THR A 156 18.11 -4.35 -9.97
CA THR A 156 18.45 -2.98 -9.54
C THR A 156 18.65 -2.84 -8.04
N LEU A 157 18.59 -3.93 -7.27
CA LEU A 157 18.78 -3.90 -5.80
C LEU A 157 20.08 -3.18 -5.41
N GLY A 158 19.94 -2.18 -4.53
CA GLY A 158 21.07 -1.35 -4.08
C GLY A 158 21.61 -0.37 -5.12
N GLY A 159 21.06 -0.36 -6.32
CA GLY A 159 21.44 0.57 -7.38
C GLY A 159 20.56 1.85 -7.42
N PRO A 160 20.98 2.85 -8.21
CA PRO A 160 20.27 4.15 -8.29
C PRO A 160 18.88 4.05 -8.95
N GLU A 161 18.60 2.99 -9.68
CA GLU A 161 17.32 2.76 -10.35
C GLU A 161 16.30 2.03 -9.45
N PHE A 162 16.76 1.49 -8.31
CA PHE A 162 15.88 0.76 -7.41
C PHE A 162 14.74 1.64 -6.87
N GLY A 163 13.52 1.19 -7.08
CA GLY A 163 12.32 1.89 -6.60
C GLY A 163 11.90 3.11 -7.42
N LEU A 164 12.54 3.36 -8.58
CA LEU A 164 12.09 4.38 -9.51
C LEU A 164 11.03 3.77 -10.44
N PRO A 165 9.78 4.29 -10.46
CA PRO A 165 8.72 3.77 -11.32
C PRO A 165 9.00 4.04 -12.80
N ARG A 166 8.87 3.02 -13.64
CA ARG A 166 9.07 3.10 -15.10
C ARG A 166 7.75 3.45 -15.79
N VAL A 167 7.35 4.70 -15.68
CA VAL A 167 6.15 5.26 -16.30
C VAL A 167 6.53 6.44 -17.21
N PRO A 168 5.65 6.85 -18.15
CA PRO A 168 5.90 8.03 -18.98
C PRO A 168 6.20 9.29 -18.15
N ASP A 169 7.05 10.18 -18.66
CA ASP A 169 7.56 11.34 -17.93
C ASP A 169 6.47 12.28 -17.39
N HIS A 170 5.34 12.38 -18.06
CA HIS A 170 4.20 13.21 -17.63
C HIS A 170 3.35 12.57 -16.53
N HIS A 171 3.67 11.33 -16.12
CA HIS A 171 3.05 10.62 -15.00
C HIS A 171 4.04 10.39 -13.84
N LYS A 172 5.06 11.24 -13.71
CA LYS A 172 6.03 11.16 -12.61
C LYS A 172 5.39 11.50 -11.27
N LEU A 173 5.89 10.84 -10.24
CA LEU A 173 5.56 11.13 -8.85
C LEU A 173 6.20 12.44 -8.40
N ASN A 174 5.60 13.09 -7.39
CA ASN A 174 6.20 14.27 -6.74
C ASN A 174 7.34 13.93 -5.81
N ASP A 175 7.47 12.65 -5.39
CA ASP A 175 8.53 12.18 -4.50
C ASP A 175 8.83 10.69 -4.75
N LEU A 176 9.89 10.16 -4.16
CA LEU A 176 10.31 8.78 -4.29
C LEU A 176 9.39 7.83 -3.47
N PRO A 177 9.09 6.63 -3.97
CA PRO A 177 8.32 5.62 -3.25
C PRO A 177 8.80 5.35 -1.83
N ILE A 178 10.11 5.30 -1.60
CA ILE A 178 10.70 5.07 -0.28
C ILE A 178 10.40 6.22 0.70
N ASN A 179 10.34 7.45 0.23
CA ASN A 179 10.00 8.60 1.06
C ASN A 179 8.53 8.55 1.47
N TYR A 180 7.63 8.13 0.58
CA TYR A 180 6.23 7.89 0.94
C TYR A 180 6.08 6.85 2.04
N VAL A 181 6.84 5.74 1.98
CA VAL A 181 6.85 4.76 3.06
C VAL A 181 7.35 5.39 4.35
N ARG A 182 8.51 6.05 4.32
CA ARG A 182 9.13 6.64 5.51
C ARG A 182 8.23 7.65 6.20
N ASP A 183 7.60 8.52 5.43
CA ASP A 183 6.85 9.66 5.96
C ASP A 183 5.41 9.30 6.34
N ILE A 184 4.77 8.35 5.63
CA ILE A 184 3.33 8.12 5.76
C ILE A 184 3.02 6.83 6.53
N TRP A 185 3.85 5.78 6.43
CA TRP A 185 3.58 4.49 7.10
C TRP A 185 3.33 4.61 8.61
N PRO A 186 4.14 5.39 9.39
CA PRO A 186 3.89 5.54 10.84
C PRO A 186 2.51 6.09 11.17
N HIS A 187 1.91 6.85 10.25
CA HIS A 187 0.59 7.45 10.41
C HIS A 187 -0.55 6.53 9.96
N VAL A 188 -0.27 5.61 9.02
CA VAL A 188 -1.26 4.64 8.52
C VAL A 188 -1.32 3.40 9.41
N LEU A 189 -0.21 2.98 10.01
CA LEU A 189 -0.14 1.77 10.83
C LEU A 189 -1.21 1.71 11.94
N PRO A 190 -1.49 2.77 12.72
CA PRO A 190 -2.56 2.74 13.73
C PRO A 190 -3.96 2.51 13.15
N LEU A 191 -4.23 2.97 11.93
CA LEU A 191 -5.48 2.69 11.23
C LEU A 191 -5.57 1.21 10.87
N LEU A 192 -4.49 0.63 10.34
CA LEU A 192 -4.43 -0.80 10.00
C LEU A 192 -4.59 -1.68 11.23
N ASP A 193 -3.92 -1.34 12.33
CA ASP A 193 -3.99 -2.09 13.59
C ASP A 193 -5.43 -2.10 14.16
N ASN A 194 -6.16 -1.01 13.99
CA ASN A 194 -7.54 -0.89 14.46
C ASN A 194 -8.55 -1.54 13.49
N ARG A 195 -8.44 -1.28 12.18
CA ARG A 195 -9.43 -1.72 11.17
C ARG A 195 -9.19 -3.13 10.65
N VAL A 196 -7.91 -3.54 10.53
CA VAL A 196 -7.50 -4.82 9.95
C VAL A 196 -6.40 -5.44 10.81
N PRO A 197 -6.73 -5.98 12.00
CA PRO A 197 -5.76 -6.63 12.88
C PRO A 197 -5.16 -7.90 12.25
N VAL A 198 -5.86 -8.53 11.32
CA VAL A 198 -5.37 -9.71 10.59
C VAL A 198 -4.36 -9.28 9.55
N LEU A 199 -3.08 -9.60 9.79
CA LEU A 199 -1.95 -9.12 8.96
C LEU A 199 -2.08 -9.49 7.48
N GLN A 200 -2.61 -10.67 7.16
CA GLN A 200 -2.78 -11.17 5.78
C GLN A 200 -3.82 -10.37 4.98
N GLU A 201 -4.79 -9.78 5.66
CA GLU A 201 -5.89 -9.05 5.03
C GLU A 201 -5.52 -7.59 4.69
N ARG A 202 -4.44 -7.06 5.30
CA ARG A 202 -4.03 -5.66 5.12
C ARG A 202 -3.74 -5.29 3.67
N ILE A 203 -3.14 -6.21 2.91
CA ILE A 203 -2.85 -5.98 1.49
C ILE A 203 -4.12 -5.82 0.66
N THR A 204 -5.17 -6.56 1.00
CA THR A 204 -6.48 -6.47 0.33
C THR A 204 -7.15 -5.11 0.58
N LEU A 205 -7.00 -4.54 1.79
CA LEU A 205 -7.45 -3.18 2.07
C LEU A 205 -6.77 -2.17 1.12
N PHE A 206 -5.44 -2.26 0.96
CA PHE A 206 -4.72 -1.40 0.02
C PHE A 206 -5.18 -1.62 -1.42
N GLY A 207 -5.44 -2.85 -1.82
CA GLY A 207 -5.99 -3.17 -3.14
C GLY A 207 -7.33 -2.48 -3.39
N PHE A 208 -8.27 -2.48 -2.43
CA PHE A 208 -9.53 -1.75 -2.54
C PHE A 208 -9.32 -0.23 -2.55
N ALA A 209 -8.38 0.29 -1.75
CA ALA A 209 -8.03 1.71 -1.79
C ALA A 209 -7.50 2.14 -3.17
N VAL A 210 -6.65 1.32 -3.78
CA VAL A 210 -6.16 1.52 -5.14
C VAL A 210 -7.30 1.49 -6.16
N GLN A 211 -8.23 0.53 -6.07
CA GLN A 211 -9.41 0.48 -6.94
C GLN A 211 -10.22 1.78 -6.88
N ASN A 212 -10.47 2.28 -5.67
CA ASN A 212 -11.19 3.53 -5.47
C ASN A 212 -10.49 4.72 -6.15
N VAL A 213 -9.16 4.83 -5.99
CA VAL A 213 -8.40 5.94 -6.59
C VAL A 213 -8.30 5.81 -8.10
N ILE A 214 -8.09 4.61 -8.65
CA ILE A 214 -8.10 4.40 -10.12
C ILE A 214 -9.48 4.77 -10.71
N GLN A 215 -10.57 4.36 -10.04
CA GLN A 215 -11.94 4.70 -10.46
C GLN A 215 -12.18 6.22 -10.44
N MET A 216 -11.72 6.92 -9.41
CA MET A 216 -11.86 8.37 -9.30
C MET A 216 -10.98 9.11 -10.31
N GLY A 217 -9.79 8.60 -10.61
CA GLY A 217 -8.80 9.23 -11.48
C GLY A 217 -8.88 8.83 -12.95
N LYS A 218 -9.85 8.01 -13.37
CA LYS A 218 -9.95 7.41 -14.72
C LYS A 218 -9.96 8.41 -15.88
N ASP A 219 -10.41 9.63 -15.64
CA ASP A 219 -10.46 10.70 -16.64
C ASP A 219 -9.17 11.55 -16.68
N VAL A 220 -8.22 11.29 -15.77
CA VAL A 220 -6.94 12.01 -15.64
C VAL A 220 -5.76 11.13 -16.07
N ILE A 221 -5.76 9.86 -15.64
CA ILE A 221 -4.73 8.89 -15.96
C ILE A 221 -5.38 7.61 -16.52
N SER A 222 -4.81 7.04 -17.59
CA SER A 222 -5.37 5.79 -18.12
C SER A 222 -5.28 4.66 -17.08
N PRO A 223 -6.30 3.78 -16.99
CA PRO A 223 -6.30 2.68 -16.02
C PRO A 223 -5.07 1.78 -16.13
N ALA A 224 -4.57 1.52 -17.33
CA ALA A 224 -3.36 0.72 -17.57
C ALA A 224 -2.12 1.39 -16.95
N VAL A 225 -1.92 2.68 -17.18
CA VAL A 225 -0.78 3.43 -16.61
C VAL A 225 -0.92 3.53 -15.08
N ALA A 226 -2.13 3.78 -14.58
CA ALA A 226 -2.40 3.81 -13.15
C ALA A 226 -2.05 2.47 -12.47
N GLY A 227 -2.51 1.36 -13.04
CA GLY A 227 -2.19 0.02 -12.55
C GLY A 227 -0.70 -0.29 -12.59
N LYS A 228 -0.03 0.05 -13.71
CA LYS A 228 1.42 -0.09 -13.82
C LYS A 228 2.15 0.72 -12.76
N LEU A 229 1.80 1.99 -12.57
CA LEU A 229 2.41 2.88 -11.58
C LEU A 229 2.31 2.32 -10.16
N VAL A 230 1.14 1.81 -9.78
CA VAL A 230 0.94 1.15 -8.47
C VAL A 230 1.89 -0.02 -8.28
N MET A 231 2.01 -0.90 -9.28
CA MET A 231 2.85 -2.09 -9.16
C MET A 231 4.35 -1.74 -9.22
N GLU A 232 4.76 -0.76 -10.03
CA GLU A 232 6.13 -0.25 -10.07
C GLU A 232 6.56 0.38 -8.72
N CYS A 233 5.62 0.91 -7.94
CA CYS A 233 5.89 1.38 -6.58
C CYS A 233 5.85 0.22 -5.56
N ALA A 234 4.89 -0.69 -5.68
CA ALA A 234 4.65 -1.72 -4.67
C ALA A 234 5.74 -2.79 -4.64
N VAL A 235 6.15 -3.28 -5.80
CA VAL A 235 7.11 -4.40 -5.86
C VAL A 235 8.45 -4.04 -5.20
N PRO A 236 9.13 -2.92 -5.50
CA PRO A 236 10.38 -2.58 -4.82
C PRO A 236 10.19 -2.30 -3.32
N MET A 237 9.11 -1.62 -2.93
CA MET A 237 8.87 -1.31 -1.51
C MET A 237 8.57 -2.57 -0.67
N SER A 238 8.14 -3.66 -1.29
CA SER A 238 7.98 -4.96 -0.63
C SER A 238 9.30 -5.67 -0.30
N LYS A 239 10.43 -5.14 -0.76
CA LYS A 239 11.76 -5.73 -0.54
C LYS A 239 12.56 -5.02 0.57
N LEU A 240 12.08 -3.89 1.06
CA LEU A 240 12.80 -3.07 2.04
C LEU A 240 12.96 -3.78 3.40
N ASP A 241 14.05 -3.45 4.09
CA ASP A 241 14.23 -3.82 5.49
C ASP A 241 13.52 -2.80 6.41
N PRO A 242 12.43 -3.21 7.10
CA PRO A 242 11.73 -2.30 8.01
C PRO A 242 12.61 -1.75 9.13
N ALA A 243 13.62 -2.51 9.57
CA ALA A 243 14.51 -2.09 10.66
C ALA A 243 15.44 -0.93 10.26
N LYS A 244 15.68 -0.73 8.95
CA LYS A 244 16.59 0.31 8.46
C LYS A 244 15.90 1.59 7.99
N LEU A 245 14.57 1.60 7.88
CA LEU A 245 13.85 2.76 7.35
C LEU A 245 13.83 3.96 8.31
N TRP A 246 13.89 3.71 9.61
CA TRP A 246 13.80 4.73 10.67
C TRP A 246 15.00 4.69 11.63
N ALA A 247 16.10 4.02 11.23
CA ALA A 247 17.36 3.94 11.99
C ALA A 247 18.19 5.22 11.89
#